data_8e6fff733c5c3da2f7e2460484c3b98c
#
_entry.id   8e6fff733c5c3da2f7e2460484c3b98c
#
_cell.length_a   1.000
_cell.length_b   1.000
_cell.length_c   1.000
_cell.angle_alpha   90.00
_cell.angle_beta   90.00
_cell.angle_gamma   90.00
#
_symmetry.space_group_name_H-M   'P 1'
#
loop_
_entity.id
_entity.type
_entity.pdbx_description
1 polymer ?
#
loop_
_entity_poly.entity_id
_entity_poly.type
_entity_poly.pdbx_seq_one_letter_code
_entity_poly.pdbx_strand_id
1 'polypeptide(L)'
;MRRIRFIKLGCLLASLLLLASLSSRRAFPSEQSADEQLAQQAFAIVQTRCLQCHGAEKMSGLDLRTREGLLKGGQRGPAIVLGESASSRLYQMITGEAQPRMPLDQQLSADQIAILKTWIDRGAPWPSSAAIETKPSYAGGKPITDADRNYWAFRKAVRPEAPRPKLSFWVRNPIDAFILAALERRGLKPSPPADRRTLLRRVTLDLTGLPPTLEESEAFLSDQSPDAYEKVVRRLLASPRYGERWAQHWLDVARFAETNGFELDQEREQSWRYRDYVVRAFNEDRPYDRFIIEQIAGDELAPTDFEMRLATGFMRGGPQHVVAGNQDLAVNRQEWLTEATLGVANTFLGLTIGCARCHDHKFDPIPQADYYRLQAFFAATDNFDYKNPAPKEKETYEAALKAHKERLKPITDQIAAIEK
;
A
#
# COMPACT_ATOMS: atom_id res chain seq x y z
N MET A 1 -70.10 4.96 36.05
CA MET A 1 -70.73 5.19 37.38
C MET A 1 -69.67 5.60 38.38
N ARG A 2 -69.88 6.82 38.91
CA ARG A 2 -69.61 7.26 40.30
C ARG A 2 -68.22 7.07 40.85
N ARG A 3 -67.55 8.04 41.46
CA ARG A 3 -67.70 9.38 42.02
C ARG A 3 -66.34 9.74 42.59
N ILE A 4 -65.73 10.89 42.30
CA ILE A 4 -65.83 12.22 43.02
C ILE A 4 -65.40 12.07 44.51
N ARG A 5 -64.42 12.77 45.03
CA ARG A 5 -64.22 14.19 45.27
C ARG A 5 -63.14 14.45 46.34
N PHE A 6 -62.37 15.53 46.15
CA PHE A 6 -61.86 16.48 47.17
C PHE A 6 -60.98 16.01 48.33
N ILE A 7 -59.76 16.53 48.39
CA ILE A 7 -59.39 17.49 49.48
C ILE A 7 -58.35 18.45 48.93
N LYS A 8 -58.74 19.69 48.87
CA LYS A 8 -57.90 20.89 48.73
C LYS A 8 -57.44 21.36 50.10
N LEU A 9 -56.36 22.14 50.09
CA LEU A 9 -56.03 23.15 51.10
C LEU A 9 -55.22 22.67 52.29
N GLY A 10 -53.91 22.96 52.27
CA GLY A 10 -53.08 22.83 53.44
C GLY A 10 -51.58 22.76 53.21
N CYS A 11 -50.99 23.47 52.23
CA CYS A 11 -49.54 23.63 52.13
C CYS A 11 -49.13 24.88 51.37
N LEU A 12 -49.63 26.01 51.83
CA LEU A 12 -49.33 27.33 51.22
C LEU A 12 -48.56 28.26 52.16
N LEU A 13 -48.01 27.77 53.26
CA LEU A 13 -47.29 28.59 54.27
C LEU A 13 -45.90 28.04 54.67
N ALA A 14 -45.38 26.97 54.04
CA ALA A 14 -44.02 26.44 54.28
C ALA A 14 -43.03 26.75 53.21
N SER A 15 -43.41 27.40 52.09
CA SER A 15 -42.53 27.65 50.88
C SER A 15 -41.91 29.05 50.87
N LEU A 16 -42.06 29.91 51.85
CA LEU A 16 -41.56 31.30 51.86
C LEU A 16 -40.37 31.56 52.80
N LEU A 17 -39.84 30.53 53.50
CA LEU A 17 -38.70 30.69 54.41
C LEU A 17 -37.45 29.92 53.98
N LEU A 18 -37.44 29.35 52.79
CA LEU A 18 -36.23 28.57 52.23
C LEU A 18 -35.60 29.29 51.04
N LEU A 19 -36.01 30.55 50.74
CA LEU A 19 -35.49 31.29 49.55
C LEU A 19 -34.55 32.46 49.95
N ALA A 20 -34.05 32.53 51.16
CA ALA A 20 -33.16 33.61 51.61
C ALA A 20 -31.71 33.16 51.95
N SER A 21 -31.21 32.04 51.46
CA SER A 21 -29.80 31.64 51.71
C SER A 21 -29.10 31.05 50.51
N LEU A 22 -29.49 31.32 49.25
CA LEU A 22 -28.65 31.15 48.09
C LEU A 22 -27.81 32.41 47.84
N SER A 23 -26.96 32.72 48.81
CA SER A 23 -25.83 33.61 48.58
C SER A 23 -24.99 32.94 47.52
N SER A 24 -24.95 33.50 46.32
CA SER A 24 -24.05 33.16 45.23
C SER A 24 -22.60 33.23 45.71
N ARG A 25 -22.09 32.15 46.28
CA ARG A 25 -20.66 31.97 46.34
C ARG A 25 -20.18 31.82 44.88
N ARG A 26 -19.72 32.91 44.30
CA ARG A 26 -18.79 32.82 43.17
C ARG A 26 -17.61 32.02 43.71
N ALA A 27 -17.58 30.73 43.41
CA ALA A 27 -16.40 29.89 43.63
C ALA A 27 -15.28 30.48 42.74
N PHE A 28 -14.32 31.13 43.35
CA PHE A 28 -13.05 31.37 42.68
C PHE A 28 -12.48 30.00 42.31
N PRO A 29 -12.02 29.81 41.05
CA PRO A 29 -11.40 28.56 40.69
C PRO A 29 -10.22 28.30 41.65
N SER A 30 -10.18 27.11 42.23
CA SER A 30 -9.04 26.69 43.06
C SER A 30 -7.76 26.76 42.18
N GLU A 31 -6.62 27.07 42.78
CA GLU A 31 -5.34 27.12 42.07
C GLU A 31 -5.09 25.84 41.26
N GLN A 32 -5.51 24.69 41.75
CA GLN A 32 -5.49 23.38 41.05
C GLN A 32 -6.34 23.35 39.79
N SER A 33 -7.48 24.07 39.73
CA SER A 33 -8.31 24.15 38.52
C SER A 33 -7.70 25.07 37.47
N ALA A 34 -6.99 26.11 37.88
CA ALA A 34 -6.27 27.02 36.98
C ALA A 34 -5.05 26.38 36.35
N ASP A 35 -4.28 25.59 37.10
CA ASP A 35 -3.13 24.85 36.60
C ASP A 35 -3.53 23.71 35.66
N GLU A 36 -4.63 23.02 35.92
CA GLU A 36 -5.18 22.00 35.02
C GLU A 36 -5.65 22.62 33.69
N GLN A 37 -6.29 23.78 33.70
CA GLN A 37 -6.69 24.50 32.48
C GLN A 37 -5.47 24.96 31.67
N LEU A 38 -4.45 25.51 32.34
CA LEU A 38 -3.20 25.92 31.70
C LEU A 38 -2.47 24.73 31.10
N ALA A 39 -2.42 23.60 31.82
CA ALA A 39 -1.83 22.35 31.32
C ALA A 39 -2.53 21.85 30.08
N GLN A 40 -3.87 21.87 30.03
CA GLN A 40 -4.66 21.49 28.87
C GLN A 40 -4.39 22.40 27.65
N GLN A 41 -4.33 23.72 27.88
CA GLN A 41 -4.06 24.70 26.81
C GLN A 41 -2.63 24.50 26.24
N ALA A 42 -1.62 24.39 27.11
CA ALA A 42 -0.24 24.17 26.69
C ALA A 42 -0.08 22.85 25.96
N PHE A 43 -0.70 21.80 26.48
CA PHE A 43 -0.65 20.48 25.86
C PHE A 43 -1.35 20.44 24.49
N ALA A 44 -2.46 21.14 24.30
CA ALA A 44 -3.12 21.27 23.00
C ALA A 44 -2.21 21.95 21.96
N ILE A 45 -1.42 22.95 22.37
CA ILE A 45 -0.41 23.58 21.49
C ILE A 45 0.71 22.59 21.15
N VAL A 46 1.26 21.90 22.15
CA VAL A 46 2.29 20.86 21.94
C VAL A 46 1.78 19.77 20.99
N GLN A 47 0.56 19.29 21.23
CA GLN A 47 -0.07 18.22 20.43
C GLN A 47 -0.24 18.62 18.96
N THR A 48 -0.72 19.83 18.71
CA THR A 48 -1.05 20.28 17.35
C THR A 48 0.13 20.85 16.57
N ARG A 49 1.18 21.33 17.26
CA ARG A 49 2.27 22.11 16.66
C ARG A 49 3.66 21.47 16.80
N CYS A 50 3.83 20.51 17.72
CA CYS A 50 5.15 19.96 18.04
C CYS A 50 5.25 18.45 17.86
N LEU A 51 4.16 17.69 18.18
CA LEU A 51 4.19 16.23 18.16
C LEU A 51 4.32 15.61 16.77
N GLN A 52 4.05 16.35 15.70
CA GLN A 52 4.27 15.87 14.34
C GLN A 52 5.73 15.47 14.12
N CYS A 53 6.66 16.24 14.65
CA CYS A 53 8.10 15.97 14.52
C CYS A 53 8.72 15.42 15.82
N HIS A 54 8.23 15.86 16.98
CA HIS A 54 8.76 15.49 18.30
C HIS A 54 7.83 14.55 19.09
N GLY A 55 7.03 13.74 18.36
CA GLY A 55 6.19 12.69 18.89
C GLY A 55 6.82 11.31 18.71
N ALA A 56 6.17 10.45 17.93
CA ALA A 56 6.65 9.11 17.63
C ALA A 56 8.01 9.10 16.92
N GLU A 57 8.23 10.05 16.01
CA GLU A 57 9.46 10.20 15.20
C GLU A 57 10.66 10.69 15.99
N LYS A 58 10.46 11.28 17.17
CA LYS A 58 11.52 11.76 18.08
C LYS A 58 12.64 12.51 17.36
N MET A 59 12.31 13.41 16.46
CA MET A 59 13.32 14.18 15.73
C MET A 59 14.32 14.82 16.70
N SER A 60 15.61 14.68 16.40
CA SER A 60 16.72 15.05 17.29
C SER A 60 16.69 14.37 18.68
N GLY A 61 16.04 13.20 18.78
CA GLY A 61 15.91 12.44 20.02
C GLY A 61 14.90 13.00 21.02
N LEU A 62 14.15 14.05 20.67
CA LEU A 62 13.19 14.73 21.54
C LEU A 62 11.80 14.10 21.44
N ASP A 63 11.27 13.65 22.57
CA ASP A 63 9.90 13.10 22.70
C ASP A 63 9.06 14.00 23.61
N LEU A 64 8.12 14.73 23.03
CA LEU A 64 7.23 15.66 23.75
C LEU A 64 5.88 15.05 24.14
N ARG A 65 5.69 13.74 23.96
CA ARG A 65 4.44 13.04 24.33
C ARG A 65 4.29 12.85 25.83
N THR A 66 5.37 12.88 26.55
CA THR A 66 5.38 12.68 28.00
C THR A 66 6.13 13.80 28.71
N ARG A 67 5.73 14.09 29.94
CA ARG A 67 6.44 15.05 30.80
C ARG A 67 7.89 14.62 31.02
N GLU A 68 8.14 13.33 31.17
CA GLU A 68 9.48 12.78 31.33
C GLU A 68 10.34 13.03 30.07
N GLY A 69 9.79 12.78 28.87
CA GLY A 69 10.49 13.03 27.60
C GLY A 69 10.85 14.50 27.41
N LEU A 70 9.98 15.41 27.83
CA LEU A 70 10.18 16.86 27.79
C LEU A 70 11.31 17.30 28.76
N LEU A 71 11.36 16.72 29.96
CA LEU A 71 12.40 16.99 30.95
C LEU A 71 13.74 16.33 30.59
N LYS A 72 13.73 15.12 30.03
CA LYS A 72 14.91 14.43 29.53
C LYS A 72 15.51 15.17 28.32
N GLY A 73 14.62 15.68 27.45
CA GLY A 73 14.98 16.36 26.22
C GLY A 73 15.53 15.44 25.13
N GLY A 74 16.22 16.03 24.16
CA GLY A 74 16.82 15.36 23.02
C GLY A 74 18.36 15.40 23.02
N GLN A 75 18.94 15.29 21.83
CA GLN A 75 20.40 15.30 21.64
C GLN A 75 21.09 16.55 22.21
N ARG A 76 20.35 17.66 22.39
CA ARG A 76 20.87 18.92 22.88
C ARG A 76 20.55 19.18 24.36
N GLY A 77 20.13 18.16 25.10
CA GLY A 77 19.75 18.25 26.51
C GLY A 77 18.26 18.54 26.75
N PRO A 78 17.85 18.88 28.00
CA PRO A 78 16.47 19.16 28.40
C PRO A 78 15.77 20.18 27.51
N ALA A 79 14.49 19.94 27.20
CA ALA A 79 13.69 20.87 26.42
C ALA A 79 13.20 22.05 27.25
N ILE A 80 12.94 21.82 28.53
CA ILE A 80 12.55 22.86 29.50
C ILE A 80 13.34 22.76 30.80
N VAL A 81 13.47 23.90 31.47
CA VAL A 81 13.87 24.06 32.86
C VAL A 81 12.64 24.51 33.64
N LEU A 82 12.23 23.71 34.63
CA LEU A 82 11.00 23.96 35.37
C LEU A 82 11.06 25.32 36.12
N GLY A 83 10.06 26.15 35.90
CA GLY A 83 9.98 27.47 36.50
C GLY A 83 10.80 28.56 35.79
N GLU A 84 11.55 28.22 34.73
CA GLU A 84 12.47 29.14 34.06
C GLU A 84 12.28 29.12 32.56
N SER A 85 11.29 29.83 32.04
CA SER A 85 11.07 29.87 30.59
C SER A 85 12.24 30.41 29.80
N ALA A 86 12.89 31.47 30.27
CA ALA A 86 14.04 32.10 29.59
C ALA A 86 15.25 31.15 29.43
N SER A 87 15.45 30.23 30.38
CA SER A 87 16.51 29.20 30.33
C SER A 87 16.08 27.94 29.59
N SER A 88 14.81 27.85 29.21
CA SER A 88 14.21 26.67 28.54
C SER A 88 14.44 26.72 27.05
N ARG A 89 15.11 25.69 26.50
CA ARG A 89 15.41 25.61 25.07
C ARG A 89 14.17 25.63 24.20
N LEU A 90 13.10 24.98 24.64
CA LEU A 90 11.81 25.01 23.94
C LEU A 90 11.33 26.46 23.77
N TYR A 91 11.39 27.28 24.83
CA TYR A 91 10.99 28.67 24.75
C TYR A 91 11.89 29.49 23.83
N GLN A 92 13.21 29.34 23.95
CA GLN A 92 14.17 30.03 23.10
C GLN A 92 14.00 29.70 21.62
N MET A 93 13.65 28.45 21.29
CA MET A 93 13.41 28.05 19.90
C MET A 93 12.09 28.58 19.34
N ILE A 94 11.00 28.61 20.11
CA ILE A 94 9.74 29.16 19.64
C ILE A 94 9.72 30.68 19.54
N THR A 95 10.54 31.38 20.31
CA THR A 95 10.73 32.84 20.22
C THR A 95 11.72 33.22 19.12
N GLY A 96 12.60 32.29 18.70
CA GLY A 96 13.67 32.55 17.73
C GLY A 96 14.97 33.03 18.36
N GLU A 97 15.09 33.05 19.70
CA GLU A 97 16.34 33.33 20.43
C GLU A 97 17.39 32.23 20.19
N ALA A 98 16.92 30.99 19.89
CA ALA A 98 17.78 29.90 19.47
C ALA A 98 17.39 29.39 18.07
N GLN A 99 18.41 28.86 17.33
CA GLN A 99 18.24 28.35 15.97
C GLN A 99 18.28 26.81 15.94
N PRO A 100 17.50 26.19 15.04
CA PRO A 100 16.49 26.78 14.15
C PRO A 100 15.24 27.22 14.92
N ARG A 101 14.56 28.26 14.46
CA ARG A 101 13.28 28.68 15.07
C ARG A 101 12.21 27.61 14.83
N MET A 102 11.48 27.25 15.86
CA MET A 102 10.45 26.21 15.82
C MET A 102 9.03 26.79 16.00
N PRO A 103 7.97 26.17 15.42
CA PRO A 103 8.03 25.14 14.39
C PRO A 103 8.60 25.66 13.07
N LEU A 104 9.17 24.76 12.22
CA LEU A 104 9.84 25.13 10.97
C LEU A 104 8.88 25.67 9.90
N ASP A 105 7.65 25.14 9.88
CA ASP A 105 6.63 25.40 8.85
C ASP A 105 5.79 26.64 9.15
N GLN A 106 5.29 26.78 10.35
CA GLN A 106 4.38 27.85 10.74
C GLN A 106 4.62 28.28 12.19
N GLN A 107 5.03 29.52 12.39
CA GLN A 107 5.33 30.07 13.71
C GLN A 107 4.09 30.13 14.62
N LEU A 108 4.34 30.02 15.93
CA LEU A 108 3.31 30.18 16.94
C LEU A 108 2.86 31.64 17.04
N SER A 109 1.58 31.86 17.37
CA SER A 109 1.07 33.20 17.69
C SER A 109 1.64 33.71 19.03
N ALA A 110 1.60 35.02 19.23
CA ALA A 110 2.02 35.63 20.48
C ALA A 110 1.29 35.04 21.70
N ASP A 111 -0.02 34.76 21.57
CA ASP A 111 -0.82 34.15 22.63
C ASP A 111 -0.38 32.73 22.95
N GLN A 112 -0.07 31.92 21.90
CA GLN A 112 0.44 30.56 22.09
C GLN A 112 1.81 30.56 22.79
N ILE A 113 2.69 31.47 22.41
CA ILE A 113 3.99 31.64 23.08
C ILE A 113 3.78 32.08 24.55
N ALA A 114 2.88 32.99 24.83
CA ALA A 114 2.57 33.43 26.20
C ALA A 114 1.99 32.30 27.07
N ILE A 115 1.13 31.44 26.51
CA ILE A 115 0.61 30.26 27.20
C ILE A 115 1.76 29.32 27.57
N LEU A 116 2.63 28.98 26.61
CA LEU A 116 3.78 28.06 26.81
C LEU A 116 4.77 28.66 27.81
N LYS A 117 5.00 29.99 27.76
CA LYS A 117 5.82 30.69 28.74
C LYS A 117 5.27 30.51 30.14
N THR A 118 4.01 30.89 30.36
CA THR A 118 3.33 30.81 31.66
C THR A 118 3.32 29.36 32.17
N TRP A 119 3.10 28.41 31.30
CA TRP A 119 3.08 27.00 31.64
C TRP A 119 4.47 26.50 32.14
N ILE A 120 5.56 26.91 31.48
CA ILE A 120 6.92 26.57 31.93
C ILE A 120 7.21 27.24 33.28
N ASP A 121 6.89 28.54 33.41
CA ASP A 121 7.15 29.31 34.61
C ASP A 121 6.35 28.80 35.84
N ARG A 122 5.24 28.12 35.61
CA ARG A 122 4.46 27.41 36.67
C ARG A 122 4.89 25.95 36.89
N GLY A 123 6.08 25.57 36.41
CA GLY A 123 6.63 24.22 36.62
C GLY A 123 6.08 23.16 35.68
N ALA A 124 5.53 23.56 34.54
CA ALA A 124 4.99 22.70 33.50
C ALA A 124 4.01 21.64 34.05
N PRO A 125 2.88 22.09 34.68
CA PRO A 125 1.85 21.14 35.12
C PRO A 125 1.39 20.29 33.94
N TRP A 126 1.23 18.96 34.17
CA TRP A 126 0.82 18.04 33.13
C TRP A 126 -0.65 17.68 33.31
N PRO A 127 -1.47 17.68 32.26
CA PRO A 127 -2.89 17.43 32.42
C PRO A 127 -3.14 16.00 32.91
N SER A 128 -4.01 15.84 33.89
CA SER A 128 -4.37 14.55 34.49
C SER A 128 -5.06 13.61 33.48
N SER A 129 -5.70 14.18 32.46
CA SER A 129 -6.33 13.46 31.35
C SER A 129 -5.38 13.13 30.19
N ALA A 130 -4.12 13.53 30.27
CA ALA A 130 -3.11 13.26 29.24
C ALA A 130 -2.57 11.82 29.28
N ALA A 131 -3.43 10.84 29.46
CA ALA A 131 -3.17 9.54 28.86
C ALA A 131 -3.23 9.75 27.34
N ILE A 132 -2.07 10.03 26.74
CA ILE A 132 -1.98 9.91 25.30
C ILE A 132 -2.33 8.45 25.03
N GLU A 133 -3.58 8.20 24.61
CA GLU A 133 -3.83 6.98 23.87
C GLU A 133 -2.77 6.96 22.77
N THR A 134 -1.85 6.02 22.84
CA THR A 134 -0.86 5.74 21.81
C THR A 134 -1.51 5.12 20.57
N LYS A 135 -2.74 5.52 20.27
CA LYS A 135 -3.20 5.44 18.89
C LYS A 135 -2.34 6.44 18.14
N PRO A 136 -1.57 6.01 17.14
CA PRO A 136 -0.90 6.94 16.27
C PRO A 136 -1.99 7.87 15.73
N SER A 137 -2.09 9.07 16.31
CA SER A 137 -2.87 10.15 15.76
C SER A 137 -2.15 10.53 14.48
N TYR A 138 -2.59 9.99 13.35
CA TYR A 138 -2.20 10.48 12.06
C TYR A 138 -2.66 11.92 12.00
N ALA A 139 -1.74 12.84 12.27
CA ALA A 139 -2.04 14.26 12.23
C ALA A 139 -2.50 14.60 10.82
N GLY A 140 -3.79 14.86 10.66
CA GLY A 140 -4.40 15.37 9.44
C GLY A 140 -5.16 14.35 8.57
N GLY A 141 -5.15 13.06 8.88
CA GLY A 141 -5.86 12.07 8.08
C GLY A 141 -7.38 12.09 8.28
N LYS A 142 -8.10 11.99 7.20
CA LYS A 142 -9.54 11.69 7.27
C LYS A 142 -9.70 10.35 8.02
N PRO A 143 -10.44 10.32 9.14
CA PRO A 143 -10.62 9.08 9.89
C PRO A 143 -11.33 8.05 9.01
N ILE A 144 -10.81 6.81 8.99
CA ILE A 144 -11.46 5.70 8.30
C ILE A 144 -12.75 5.37 9.06
N THR A 145 -13.88 5.63 8.43
CA THR A 145 -15.21 5.41 8.99
C THR A 145 -15.68 3.97 8.78
N ASP A 146 -16.74 3.57 9.48
CA ASP A 146 -17.37 2.26 9.22
C ASP A 146 -18.00 2.20 7.81
N ALA A 147 -18.43 3.31 7.24
CA ALA A 147 -18.91 3.38 5.86
C ALA A 147 -17.77 3.06 4.88
N ASP A 148 -16.56 3.60 5.10
CA ASP A 148 -15.39 3.28 4.29
C ASP A 148 -15.03 1.79 4.39
N ARG A 149 -15.03 1.23 5.60
CA ARG A 149 -14.75 -0.21 5.83
C ARG A 149 -15.78 -1.12 5.18
N ASN A 150 -17.04 -0.68 5.13
CA ASN A 150 -18.16 -1.42 4.55
C ASN A 150 -18.33 -1.17 3.04
N TYR A 151 -17.50 -0.35 2.42
CA TYR A 151 -17.52 -0.21 0.97
C TYR A 151 -17.24 -1.56 0.30
N TRP A 152 -18.00 -1.87 -0.73
CA TRP A 152 -18.02 -3.21 -1.32
C TRP A 152 -16.63 -3.73 -1.74
N ALA A 153 -15.75 -2.85 -2.25
CA ALA A 153 -14.42 -3.23 -2.73
C ALA A 153 -13.42 -3.59 -1.61
N PHE A 154 -13.68 -3.15 -0.36
CA PHE A 154 -12.84 -3.46 0.80
C PHE A 154 -13.38 -4.61 1.65
N ARG A 155 -14.54 -5.14 1.29
CA ARG A 155 -15.12 -6.29 1.97
C ARG A 155 -14.60 -7.59 1.37
N LYS A 156 -14.44 -8.61 2.22
CA LYS A 156 -14.13 -9.96 1.74
C LYS A 156 -15.20 -10.39 0.72
N ALA A 157 -14.74 -10.85 -0.44
CA ALA A 157 -15.64 -11.38 -1.47
C ALA A 157 -16.42 -12.57 -0.93
N VAL A 158 -17.74 -12.53 -1.10
CA VAL A 158 -18.63 -13.62 -0.77
C VAL A 158 -19.32 -14.08 -2.05
N ARG A 159 -19.57 -15.39 -2.16
CA ARG A 159 -20.28 -15.95 -3.31
C ARG A 159 -21.77 -15.62 -3.16
N PRO A 160 -22.35 -14.76 -4.03
CA PRO A 160 -23.77 -14.46 -3.97
C PRO A 160 -24.59 -15.62 -4.56
N GLU A 161 -25.85 -15.72 -4.14
CA GLU A 161 -26.79 -16.64 -4.78
C GLU A 161 -27.07 -16.18 -6.22
N ALA A 162 -27.02 -17.12 -7.17
CA ALA A 162 -27.30 -16.81 -8.57
C ALA A 162 -28.79 -16.44 -8.75
N PRO A 163 -29.08 -15.30 -9.40
CA PRO A 163 -30.48 -14.93 -9.65
C PRO A 163 -31.19 -15.93 -10.55
N ARG A 164 -32.54 -15.96 -10.51
CA ARG A 164 -33.38 -16.79 -11.36
C ARG A 164 -34.06 -15.93 -12.43
N PRO A 165 -33.38 -15.72 -13.59
CA PRO A 165 -33.98 -14.94 -14.68
C PRO A 165 -35.15 -15.67 -15.35
N LYS A 166 -36.02 -14.92 -16.03
CA LYS A 166 -37.22 -15.46 -16.72
C LYS A 166 -36.83 -16.37 -17.89
N LEU A 167 -35.81 -15.99 -18.68
CA LEU A 167 -35.33 -16.75 -19.82
C LEU A 167 -34.28 -17.81 -19.39
N SER A 168 -34.63 -18.63 -18.39
CA SER A 168 -33.72 -19.60 -17.77
C SER A 168 -33.05 -20.58 -18.76
N PHE A 169 -33.72 -20.90 -19.89
CA PHE A 169 -33.17 -21.77 -20.93
C PHE A 169 -31.87 -21.21 -21.60
N TRP A 170 -31.63 -19.91 -21.53
CA TRP A 170 -30.42 -19.27 -22.05
C TRP A 170 -29.21 -19.46 -21.12
N VAL A 171 -29.46 -19.72 -19.84
CA VAL A 171 -28.43 -19.84 -18.79
C VAL A 171 -27.72 -21.19 -18.92
N ARG A 172 -26.40 -21.16 -19.14
CA ARG A 172 -25.52 -22.33 -19.17
C ARG A 172 -24.66 -22.46 -17.91
N ASN A 173 -24.38 -21.35 -17.24
CA ASN A 173 -23.57 -21.29 -16.02
C ASN A 173 -24.08 -20.15 -15.11
N PRO A 174 -23.63 -20.07 -13.83
CA PRO A 174 -24.09 -19.03 -12.91
C PRO A 174 -23.82 -17.60 -13.38
N ILE A 175 -22.75 -17.35 -14.16
CA ILE A 175 -22.42 -16.02 -14.68
C ILE A 175 -23.52 -15.54 -15.64
N ASP A 176 -24.00 -16.43 -16.50
CA ASP A 176 -25.09 -16.12 -17.43
C ASP A 176 -26.35 -15.66 -16.70
N ALA A 177 -26.65 -16.25 -15.53
CA ALA A 177 -27.78 -15.86 -14.72
C ALA A 177 -27.68 -14.38 -14.24
N PHE A 178 -26.52 -13.94 -13.83
CA PHE A 178 -26.31 -12.55 -13.45
C PHE A 178 -26.41 -11.60 -14.64
N ILE A 179 -25.83 -11.97 -15.78
CA ILE A 179 -25.89 -11.18 -17.02
C ILE A 179 -27.34 -11.05 -17.47
N LEU A 180 -28.06 -12.19 -17.58
CA LEU A 180 -29.44 -12.21 -18.06
C LEU A 180 -30.38 -11.43 -17.14
N ALA A 181 -30.22 -11.57 -15.82
CA ALA A 181 -31.03 -10.79 -14.87
C ALA A 181 -30.75 -9.28 -15.01
N ALA A 182 -29.51 -8.87 -15.34
CA ALA A 182 -29.19 -7.48 -15.60
C ALA A 182 -29.79 -6.96 -16.91
N LEU A 183 -29.82 -7.78 -17.96
CA LEU A 183 -30.48 -7.46 -19.23
C LEU A 183 -32.00 -7.33 -19.05
N GLU A 184 -32.61 -8.29 -18.35
CA GLU A 184 -34.06 -8.27 -18.08
C GLU A 184 -34.52 -7.05 -17.29
N ARG A 185 -33.74 -6.60 -16.30
CA ARG A 185 -34.01 -5.34 -15.55
C ARG A 185 -34.06 -4.12 -16.46
N ARG A 186 -33.33 -4.14 -17.59
CA ARG A 186 -33.25 -3.05 -18.56
C ARG A 186 -34.17 -3.26 -19.77
N GLY A 187 -35.00 -4.32 -19.76
CA GLY A 187 -35.89 -4.68 -20.90
C GLY A 187 -35.13 -5.17 -22.13
N LEU A 188 -33.87 -5.58 -21.97
CA LEU A 188 -33.03 -6.06 -23.06
C LEU A 188 -33.05 -7.59 -23.14
N LYS A 189 -32.79 -8.10 -24.34
CA LYS A 189 -32.65 -9.54 -24.61
C LYS A 189 -31.21 -9.83 -25.01
N PRO A 190 -30.71 -11.07 -24.76
CA PRO A 190 -29.42 -11.49 -25.29
C PRO A 190 -29.41 -11.45 -26.82
N SER A 191 -28.28 -11.13 -27.41
CA SER A 191 -28.10 -11.28 -28.86
C SER A 191 -28.12 -12.75 -29.28
N PRO A 192 -28.45 -13.07 -30.55
CA PRO A 192 -28.27 -14.43 -31.05
C PRO A 192 -26.82 -14.90 -30.94
N PRO A 193 -26.57 -16.21 -30.83
CA PRO A 193 -25.23 -16.77 -30.90
C PRO A 193 -24.50 -16.33 -32.17
N ALA A 194 -23.22 -16.11 -32.09
CA ALA A 194 -22.38 -15.86 -33.26
C ALA A 194 -22.37 -17.08 -34.20
N ASP A 195 -22.18 -16.86 -35.49
CA ASP A 195 -21.94 -17.96 -36.43
C ASP A 195 -20.64 -18.70 -36.08
N ARG A 196 -20.50 -19.93 -36.58
CA ARG A 196 -19.37 -20.81 -36.22
C ARG A 196 -18.00 -20.24 -36.59
N ARG A 197 -17.85 -19.52 -37.71
CA ARG A 197 -16.58 -18.91 -38.11
C ARG A 197 -16.20 -17.76 -37.18
N THR A 198 -17.14 -16.90 -36.87
CA THR A 198 -16.97 -15.80 -35.91
C THR A 198 -16.64 -16.33 -34.51
N LEU A 199 -17.32 -17.39 -34.07
CA LEU A 199 -17.10 -17.99 -32.77
C LEU A 199 -15.70 -18.57 -32.66
N LEU A 200 -15.27 -19.35 -33.66
CA LEU A 200 -13.91 -19.91 -33.72
C LEU A 200 -12.84 -18.81 -33.69
N ARG A 201 -13.00 -17.80 -34.56
CA ARG A 201 -12.05 -16.68 -34.62
C ARG A 201 -11.90 -15.98 -33.28
N ARG A 202 -13.02 -15.68 -32.59
CA ARG A 202 -13.00 -15.01 -31.29
C ARG A 202 -12.27 -15.83 -30.26
N VAL A 203 -12.65 -17.08 -30.07
CA VAL A 203 -12.06 -17.93 -29.02
C VAL A 203 -10.57 -18.21 -29.26
N THR A 204 -10.15 -18.35 -30.53
CA THR A 204 -8.73 -18.58 -30.85
C THR A 204 -7.92 -17.32 -30.55
N LEU A 205 -8.38 -16.13 -30.95
CA LEU A 205 -7.72 -14.87 -30.64
C LEU A 205 -7.67 -14.59 -29.13
N ASP A 206 -8.74 -14.87 -28.41
CA ASP A 206 -8.81 -14.63 -26.96
C ASP A 206 -7.83 -15.53 -26.19
N LEU A 207 -7.77 -16.83 -26.57
CA LEU A 207 -6.98 -17.81 -25.83
C LEU A 207 -5.52 -17.87 -26.27
N THR A 208 -5.21 -17.61 -27.54
CA THR A 208 -3.84 -17.78 -28.09
C THR A 208 -3.23 -16.51 -28.72
N GLY A 209 -4.04 -15.45 -28.89
CA GLY A 209 -3.60 -14.21 -29.54
C GLY A 209 -3.44 -14.34 -31.07
N LEU A 210 -3.70 -15.52 -31.65
CA LEU A 210 -3.50 -15.83 -33.05
C LEU A 210 -4.84 -16.19 -33.73
N PRO A 211 -5.01 -15.93 -35.05
CA PRO A 211 -6.16 -16.44 -35.78
C PRO A 211 -6.08 -17.97 -35.94
N PRO A 212 -7.22 -18.66 -36.11
CA PRO A 212 -7.22 -20.08 -36.43
C PRO A 212 -6.57 -20.32 -37.79
N THR A 213 -5.91 -21.47 -37.95
CA THR A 213 -5.41 -21.92 -39.26
C THR A 213 -6.58 -22.34 -40.18
N LEU A 214 -6.25 -22.56 -41.46
CA LEU A 214 -7.25 -23.07 -42.41
C LEU A 214 -7.77 -24.44 -41.98
N GLU A 215 -6.84 -25.35 -41.64
CA GLU A 215 -7.12 -26.71 -41.23
C GLU A 215 -7.99 -26.74 -39.93
N GLU A 216 -7.67 -25.90 -38.97
CA GLU A 216 -8.47 -25.75 -37.74
C GLU A 216 -9.91 -25.24 -38.03
N SER A 217 -10.00 -24.34 -39.01
CA SER A 217 -11.29 -23.79 -39.44
C SER A 217 -12.12 -24.85 -40.14
N GLU A 218 -11.56 -25.62 -41.06
CA GLU A 218 -12.23 -26.70 -41.76
C GLU A 218 -12.65 -27.83 -40.81
N ALA A 219 -11.76 -28.22 -39.89
CA ALA A 219 -12.06 -29.22 -38.87
C ALA A 219 -13.23 -28.81 -37.97
N PHE A 220 -13.25 -27.59 -37.50
CA PHE A 220 -14.37 -27.12 -36.65
C PHE A 220 -15.68 -26.96 -37.43
N LEU A 221 -15.62 -26.44 -38.66
CA LEU A 221 -16.85 -26.23 -39.45
C LEU A 221 -17.50 -27.53 -39.89
N SER A 222 -16.71 -28.60 -40.13
CA SER A 222 -17.19 -29.94 -40.49
C SER A 222 -17.66 -30.76 -39.27
N ASP A 223 -17.14 -30.49 -38.06
CA ASP A 223 -17.56 -31.22 -36.85
C ASP A 223 -18.99 -30.87 -36.44
N GLN A 224 -19.93 -31.76 -36.63
CA GLN A 224 -21.35 -31.63 -36.27
C GLN A 224 -21.69 -32.13 -34.86
N SER A 225 -20.69 -32.54 -34.09
CA SER A 225 -20.91 -33.02 -32.72
C SER A 225 -21.41 -31.91 -31.79
N PRO A 226 -22.23 -32.21 -30.80
CA PRO A 226 -22.77 -31.22 -29.89
C PRO A 226 -21.67 -30.55 -29.01
N ASP A 227 -20.53 -31.20 -28.85
CA ASP A 227 -19.37 -30.73 -28.08
C ASP A 227 -18.25 -30.14 -28.96
N ALA A 228 -18.50 -29.90 -30.26
CA ALA A 228 -17.50 -29.40 -31.20
C ALA A 228 -16.78 -28.12 -30.70
N TYR A 229 -17.53 -27.16 -30.14
CA TYR A 229 -16.96 -25.93 -29.59
C TYR A 229 -16.13 -26.19 -28.34
N GLU A 230 -16.58 -27.06 -27.47
CA GLU A 230 -15.86 -27.41 -26.24
C GLU A 230 -14.50 -28.10 -26.55
N LYS A 231 -14.49 -28.96 -27.57
CA LYS A 231 -13.23 -29.57 -28.08
C LYS A 231 -12.22 -28.49 -28.51
N VAL A 232 -12.67 -27.47 -29.22
CA VAL A 232 -11.84 -26.34 -29.63
C VAL A 232 -11.29 -25.62 -28.39
N VAL A 233 -12.14 -25.28 -27.43
CA VAL A 233 -11.72 -24.60 -26.20
C VAL A 233 -10.67 -25.40 -25.44
N ARG A 234 -10.90 -26.69 -25.22
CA ARG A 234 -9.95 -27.60 -24.54
C ARG A 234 -8.61 -27.66 -25.26
N ARG A 235 -8.62 -27.75 -26.59
CA ARG A 235 -7.40 -27.77 -27.40
C ARG A 235 -6.61 -26.46 -27.27
N LEU A 236 -7.30 -25.34 -27.32
CA LEU A 236 -6.66 -24.01 -27.20
C LEU A 236 -6.09 -23.78 -25.80
N LEU A 237 -6.78 -24.20 -24.76
CA LEU A 237 -6.30 -24.12 -23.36
C LEU A 237 -5.08 -25.03 -23.12
N ALA A 238 -4.98 -26.15 -23.83
CA ALA A 238 -3.83 -27.05 -23.76
C ALA A 238 -2.64 -26.61 -24.66
N SER A 239 -2.83 -25.56 -25.45
CA SER A 239 -1.79 -25.03 -26.34
C SER A 239 -0.75 -24.21 -25.55
N PRO A 240 0.57 -24.36 -25.80
CA PRO A 240 1.56 -23.48 -25.20
C PRO A 240 1.37 -21.99 -25.55
N ARG A 241 0.65 -21.69 -26.62
CA ARG A 241 0.28 -20.33 -27.01
C ARG A 241 -0.66 -19.66 -26.01
N TYR A 242 -1.40 -20.44 -25.23
CA TYR A 242 -2.24 -19.92 -24.15
C TYR A 242 -1.39 -19.16 -23.12
N GLY A 243 -0.32 -19.77 -22.63
CA GLY A 243 0.59 -19.10 -21.70
C GLY A 243 1.28 -17.89 -22.32
N GLU A 244 1.71 -17.95 -23.58
CA GLU A 244 2.31 -16.80 -24.27
C GLU A 244 1.32 -15.60 -24.33
N ARG A 245 0.05 -15.87 -24.65
CA ARG A 245 -0.98 -14.84 -24.73
C ARG A 245 -1.34 -14.24 -23.36
N TRP A 246 -1.56 -15.09 -22.36
CA TRP A 246 -2.00 -14.64 -21.05
C TRP A 246 -0.86 -14.07 -20.21
N ALA A 247 0.36 -14.54 -20.41
CA ALA A 247 1.55 -13.90 -19.85
C ALA A 247 1.70 -12.45 -20.29
N GLN A 248 1.35 -12.11 -21.53
CA GLN A 248 1.41 -10.73 -22.03
C GLN A 248 0.56 -9.79 -21.16
N HIS A 249 -0.67 -10.18 -20.82
CA HIS A 249 -1.54 -9.39 -19.95
C HIS A 249 -0.95 -9.22 -18.54
N TRP A 250 -0.30 -10.26 -18.02
CA TRP A 250 0.36 -10.18 -16.72
C TRP A 250 1.61 -9.30 -16.78
N LEU A 251 2.42 -9.43 -17.79
CA LEU A 251 3.65 -8.67 -17.97
C LEU A 251 3.37 -7.15 -18.09
N ASP A 252 2.26 -6.78 -18.75
CA ASP A 252 1.80 -5.38 -18.80
C ASP A 252 1.51 -4.84 -17.39
N VAL A 253 0.78 -5.60 -16.59
CA VAL A 253 0.44 -5.21 -15.20
C VAL A 253 1.68 -5.21 -14.30
N ALA A 254 2.59 -6.17 -14.50
CA ALA A 254 3.87 -6.25 -13.79
C ALA A 254 4.88 -5.18 -14.24
N ARG A 255 4.54 -4.35 -15.23
CA ARG A 255 5.42 -3.30 -15.79
C ARG A 255 6.73 -3.87 -16.34
N PHE A 256 6.66 -5.05 -16.94
CA PHE A 256 7.82 -5.73 -17.53
C PHE A 256 8.38 -4.91 -18.68
N ALA A 257 9.71 -4.78 -18.70
CA ALA A 257 10.46 -4.22 -19.80
C ALA A 257 11.82 -4.93 -19.93
N GLU A 258 12.36 -4.96 -21.12
CA GLU A 258 13.69 -5.53 -21.41
C GLU A 258 14.82 -4.50 -21.27
N THR A 259 14.46 -3.25 -20.88
CA THR A 259 15.41 -2.16 -20.62
C THR A 259 15.07 -1.46 -19.30
N ASN A 260 16.00 -0.66 -18.78
CA ASN A 260 15.84 0.06 -17.52
C ASN A 260 14.96 1.30 -17.63
N GLY A 261 14.82 1.87 -18.83
CA GLY A 261 14.25 3.20 -19.00
C GLY A 261 15.20 4.32 -18.57
N PHE A 262 14.68 5.54 -18.47
CA PHE A 262 15.43 6.76 -18.16
C PHE A 262 16.59 7.06 -19.15
N GLU A 263 17.55 7.90 -18.71
CA GLU A 263 18.54 8.48 -19.60
C GLU A 263 19.47 7.47 -20.25
N LEU A 264 19.86 6.41 -19.54
CA LEU A 264 20.80 5.43 -20.08
C LEU A 264 20.13 4.23 -20.73
N ASP A 265 18.87 3.98 -20.43
CA ASP A 265 18.04 2.91 -20.99
C ASP A 265 18.78 1.58 -21.27
N GLN A 266 19.58 1.15 -20.28
CA GLN A 266 20.39 -0.05 -20.39
C GLN A 266 19.53 -1.30 -20.55
N GLU A 267 19.96 -2.23 -21.39
CA GLU A 267 19.32 -3.52 -21.56
C GLU A 267 19.36 -4.38 -20.29
N ARG A 268 18.29 -5.12 -20.06
CA ARG A 268 18.16 -6.13 -19.01
C ARG A 268 18.33 -7.52 -19.64
N GLU A 269 19.53 -7.91 -19.91
CA GLU A 269 19.86 -9.14 -20.68
C GLU A 269 19.18 -10.41 -20.15
N GLN A 270 18.82 -10.47 -18.88
CA GLN A 270 18.23 -11.65 -18.24
C GLN A 270 16.72 -11.51 -17.96
N SER A 271 16.08 -10.42 -18.36
CA SER A 271 14.65 -10.16 -18.10
C SER A 271 13.73 -11.23 -18.70
N TRP A 272 14.11 -11.81 -19.83
CA TRP A 272 13.38 -12.90 -20.50
C TRP A 272 13.11 -14.10 -19.59
N ARG A 273 13.93 -14.33 -18.56
CA ARG A 273 13.76 -15.45 -17.62
C ARG A 273 12.49 -15.29 -16.79
N TYR A 274 12.20 -14.06 -16.33
CA TYR A 274 10.96 -13.77 -15.64
C TYR A 274 9.75 -13.90 -16.59
N ARG A 275 9.85 -13.40 -17.83
CA ARG A 275 8.81 -13.60 -18.84
C ARG A 275 8.50 -15.09 -19.02
N ASP A 276 9.51 -15.90 -19.18
CA ASP A 276 9.36 -17.34 -19.40
C ASP A 276 8.81 -18.07 -18.17
N TYR A 277 9.16 -17.61 -16.95
CA TYR A 277 8.51 -18.07 -15.73
C TYR A 277 6.99 -17.79 -15.76
N VAL A 278 6.58 -16.58 -16.13
CA VAL A 278 5.16 -16.20 -16.22
C VAL A 278 4.44 -17.05 -17.26
N VAL A 279 5.02 -17.24 -18.45
CA VAL A 279 4.46 -18.10 -19.51
C VAL A 279 4.22 -19.52 -18.99
N ARG A 280 5.21 -20.11 -18.31
CA ARG A 280 5.08 -21.45 -17.71
C ARG A 280 3.99 -21.49 -16.64
N ALA A 281 3.93 -20.49 -15.77
CA ALA A 281 2.93 -20.44 -14.70
C ALA A 281 1.49 -20.47 -15.25
N PHE A 282 1.22 -19.77 -16.35
CA PHE A 282 -0.08 -19.81 -17.02
C PHE A 282 -0.34 -21.16 -17.71
N ASN A 283 0.66 -21.75 -18.37
CA ASN A 283 0.50 -23.06 -19.02
C ASN A 283 0.32 -24.21 -18.02
N GLU A 284 0.85 -24.07 -16.82
CA GLU A 284 0.72 -25.02 -15.72
C GLU A 284 -0.56 -24.81 -14.88
N ASP A 285 -1.37 -23.80 -15.24
CA ASP A 285 -2.55 -23.38 -14.47
C ASP A 285 -2.22 -23.20 -12.98
N ARG A 286 -1.10 -22.48 -12.70
CA ARG A 286 -0.60 -22.29 -11.35
C ARG A 286 -1.63 -21.56 -10.49
N PRO A 287 -1.98 -22.06 -9.28
CA PRO A 287 -2.93 -21.40 -8.40
C PRO A 287 -2.53 -19.95 -8.14
N TYR A 288 -3.47 -19.02 -8.24
CA TYR A 288 -3.20 -17.58 -8.22
C TYR A 288 -2.59 -17.10 -6.90
N ASP A 289 -3.03 -17.63 -5.77
CA ASP A 289 -2.46 -17.36 -4.45
C ASP A 289 -0.98 -17.76 -4.38
N ARG A 290 -0.65 -18.94 -4.94
CA ARG A 290 0.74 -19.41 -5.05
C ARG A 290 1.56 -18.50 -5.96
N PHE A 291 1.02 -18.14 -7.11
CA PHE A 291 1.65 -17.24 -8.07
C PHE A 291 1.98 -15.86 -7.48
N ILE A 292 1.08 -15.30 -6.62
CA ILE A 292 1.34 -14.07 -5.88
C ILE A 292 2.51 -14.22 -4.91
N ILE A 293 2.49 -15.26 -4.08
CA ILE A 293 3.51 -15.49 -3.05
C ILE A 293 4.88 -15.66 -3.68
N GLU A 294 4.99 -16.42 -4.77
CA GLU A 294 6.22 -16.65 -5.49
C GLU A 294 6.84 -15.36 -6.02
N GLN A 295 6.03 -14.43 -6.51
CA GLN A 295 6.51 -13.17 -7.09
C GLN A 295 6.91 -12.12 -6.05
N ILE A 296 6.32 -12.17 -4.86
CA ILE A 296 6.63 -11.21 -3.79
C ILE A 296 7.76 -11.72 -2.89
N ALA A 297 7.80 -13.02 -2.61
CA ALA A 297 8.65 -13.62 -1.58
C ALA A 297 9.14 -15.04 -1.97
N GLY A 298 9.31 -15.32 -3.26
CA GLY A 298 9.78 -16.63 -3.72
C GLY A 298 11.17 -17.00 -3.22
N ASP A 299 12.06 -16.03 -3.17
CA ASP A 299 13.42 -16.18 -2.64
C ASP A 299 13.46 -16.43 -1.13
N GLU A 300 12.52 -15.88 -0.36
CA GLU A 300 12.34 -16.18 1.06
C GLU A 300 11.73 -17.56 1.29
N LEU A 301 10.77 -17.93 0.44
CA LEU A 301 10.04 -19.20 0.53
C LEU A 301 10.93 -20.41 0.23
N ALA A 302 11.78 -20.30 -0.80
CA ALA A 302 12.69 -21.33 -1.22
C ALA A 302 14.02 -20.73 -1.73
N PRO A 303 14.93 -20.34 -0.82
CA PRO A 303 16.14 -19.58 -1.16
C PRO A 303 17.10 -20.26 -2.13
N THR A 304 17.04 -21.59 -2.25
CA THR A 304 17.89 -22.39 -3.13
C THR A 304 17.21 -22.75 -4.46
N ASP A 305 15.90 -22.51 -4.57
CA ASP A 305 15.14 -22.80 -5.78
C ASP A 305 15.31 -21.68 -6.80
N PHE A 306 15.81 -22.03 -7.97
CA PHE A 306 16.06 -21.07 -9.05
C PHE A 306 14.76 -20.48 -9.61
N GLU A 307 13.72 -21.30 -9.77
CA GLU A 307 12.40 -20.84 -10.27
C GLU A 307 11.74 -19.84 -9.31
N MET A 308 11.85 -20.09 -8.01
CA MET A 308 11.31 -19.15 -6.99
C MET A 308 12.02 -17.80 -7.05
N ARG A 309 13.32 -17.79 -7.32
CA ARG A 309 14.06 -16.53 -7.54
C ARG A 309 13.69 -15.85 -8.84
N LEU A 310 13.44 -16.60 -9.93
CA LEU A 310 12.95 -16.01 -11.18
C LEU A 310 11.60 -15.32 -10.98
N ALA A 311 10.73 -15.89 -10.15
CA ALA A 311 9.44 -15.31 -9.84
C ALA A 311 9.56 -13.91 -9.23
N THR A 312 10.55 -13.67 -8.34
CA THR A 312 10.80 -12.35 -7.74
C THR A 312 11.26 -11.29 -8.75
N GLY A 313 11.48 -11.66 -10.02
CA GLY A 313 11.66 -10.72 -11.12
C GLY A 313 10.53 -9.70 -11.25
N PHE A 314 9.34 -9.99 -10.70
CA PHE A 314 8.26 -9.00 -10.52
C PHE A 314 8.73 -7.73 -9.79
N MET A 315 9.53 -7.88 -8.73
CA MET A 315 10.04 -6.75 -7.93
C MET A 315 11.03 -5.88 -8.72
N ARG A 316 11.55 -6.39 -9.84
CA ARG A 316 12.40 -5.64 -10.79
C ARG A 316 11.61 -4.99 -11.92
N GLY A 317 10.31 -5.21 -11.97
CA GLY A 317 9.41 -4.54 -12.90
C GLY A 317 9.41 -3.01 -12.68
N GLY A 318 9.10 -2.27 -13.73
CA GLY A 318 9.15 -0.82 -13.71
C GLY A 318 10.54 -0.23 -14.01
N PRO A 319 10.61 1.09 -14.14
CA PRO A 319 11.84 1.79 -14.52
C PRO A 319 12.87 1.77 -13.39
N GLN A 320 14.15 1.80 -13.75
CA GLN A 320 15.28 1.93 -12.82
C GLN A 320 16.11 3.16 -13.18
N HIS A 321 16.33 4.04 -12.21
CA HIS A 321 17.25 5.15 -12.35
C HIS A 321 18.69 4.63 -12.39
N VAL A 322 19.29 4.67 -13.56
CA VAL A 322 20.72 4.43 -13.74
C VAL A 322 21.28 5.70 -14.35
N VAL A 323 21.93 6.52 -13.53
CA VAL A 323 22.55 7.79 -13.96
C VAL A 323 24.07 7.70 -13.80
N ALA A 324 24.83 8.21 -14.74
CA ALA A 324 26.29 8.23 -14.65
C ALA A 324 26.77 9.30 -13.65
N GLY A 325 27.46 8.87 -12.60
CA GLY A 325 28.43 9.70 -11.89
C GLY A 325 27.96 10.54 -10.70
N ASN A 326 26.73 11.03 -10.61
CA ASN A 326 26.25 11.94 -9.56
C ASN A 326 24.97 11.43 -8.85
N GLN A 327 24.94 10.14 -8.55
CA GLN A 327 23.75 9.57 -7.92
C GLN A 327 23.72 9.83 -6.41
N ASP A 328 22.61 10.42 -5.94
CA ASP A 328 22.24 10.29 -4.54
C ASP A 328 21.63 8.87 -4.34
N LEU A 329 22.42 7.99 -3.75
CA LEU A 329 22.04 6.59 -3.50
C LEU A 329 20.77 6.49 -2.63
N ALA A 330 20.55 7.44 -1.72
CA ALA A 330 19.36 7.45 -0.87
C ALA A 330 18.11 7.79 -1.68
N VAL A 331 18.19 8.74 -2.62
CA VAL A 331 17.10 9.07 -3.54
C VAL A 331 16.78 7.89 -4.44
N ASN A 332 17.77 7.27 -5.06
CA ASN A 332 17.56 6.09 -5.93
C ASN A 332 16.94 4.93 -5.15
N ARG A 333 17.39 4.70 -3.93
CA ARG A 333 16.80 3.69 -3.05
C ARG A 333 15.33 3.99 -2.75
N GLN A 334 15.00 5.25 -2.45
CA GLN A 334 13.64 5.68 -2.17
C GLN A 334 12.74 5.55 -3.41
N GLU A 335 13.24 5.85 -4.61
CA GLU A 335 12.48 5.67 -5.85
C GLU A 335 12.23 4.18 -6.10
N TRP A 336 13.21 3.32 -5.93
CA TRP A 336 13.01 1.87 -6.05
C TRP A 336 11.97 1.35 -5.05
N LEU A 337 12.03 1.78 -3.79
CA LEU A 337 11.03 1.42 -2.77
C LEU A 337 9.63 1.91 -3.17
N THR A 338 9.53 3.08 -3.77
CA THR A 338 8.29 3.62 -4.31
C THR A 338 7.74 2.72 -5.42
N GLU A 339 8.57 2.37 -6.40
CA GLU A 339 8.19 1.50 -7.52
C GLU A 339 7.74 0.12 -7.06
N ALA A 340 8.46 -0.50 -6.12
CA ALA A 340 8.09 -1.79 -5.53
C ALA A 340 6.72 -1.71 -4.82
N THR A 341 6.52 -0.68 -4.00
CA THR A 341 5.28 -0.45 -3.24
C THR A 341 4.08 -0.23 -4.16
N LEU A 342 4.25 0.63 -5.18
CA LEU A 342 3.20 0.90 -6.17
C LEU A 342 2.92 -0.33 -7.04
N GLY A 343 3.97 -1.05 -7.44
CA GLY A 343 3.83 -2.27 -8.22
C GLY A 343 2.98 -3.30 -7.51
N VAL A 344 3.27 -3.58 -6.26
CA VAL A 344 2.49 -4.53 -5.44
C VAL A 344 1.05 -4.05 -5.23
N ALA A 345 0.85 -2.79 -4.87
CA ALA A 345 -0.50 -2.27 -4.63
C ALA A 345 -1.37 -2.26 -5.89
N ASN A 346 -0.83 -1.80 -7.01
CA ASN A 346 -1.57 -1.71 -8.26
C ASN A 346 -1.90 -3.11 -8.81
N THR A 347 -0.94 -4.03 -8.77
CA THR A 347 -1.06 -5.36 -9.38
C THR A 347 -1.91 -6.30 -8.53
N PHE A 348 -1.63 -6.41 -7.23
CA PHE A 348 -2.25 -7.44 -6.39
C PHE A 348 -3.46 -6.93 -5.59
N LEU A 349 -3.49 -5.64 -5.25
CA LEU A 349 -4.60 -5.05 -4.50
C LEU A 349 -5.58 -4.29 -5.41
N GLY A 350 -5.18 -3.95 -6.65
CA GLY A 350 -5.98 -3.11 -7.54
C GLY A 350 -6.18 -1.70 -7.00
N LEU A 351 -5.25 -1.20 -6.18
CA LEU A 351 -5.32 0.10 -5.51
C LEU A 351 -4.24 1.06 -6.02
N THR A 352 -4.64 2.24 -6.46
CA THR A 352 -3.72 3.32 -6.87
C THR A 352 -3.33 4.15 -5.66
N ILE A 353 -2.32 3.70 -4.91
CA ILE A 353 -1.93 4.32 -3.63
C ILE A 353 -0.91 5.45 -3.75
N GLY A 354 -0.47 5.81 -4.95
CA GLY A 354 0.63 6.76 -5.18
C GLY A 354 0.44 8.13 -4.55
N CYS A 355 -0.80 8.65 -4.47
CA CYS A 355 -1.09 9.91 -3.79
C CYS A 355 -0.74 9.86 -2.29
N ALA A 356 -0.85 8.66 -1.68
CA ALA A 356 -0.58 8.46 -0.26
C ALA A 356 0.92 8.55 0.09
N ARG A 357 1.82 8.63 -0.88
CA ARG A 357 3.25 8.93 -0.67
C ARG A 357 3.45 10.31 -0.03
N CYS A 358 2.67 11.32 -0.42
CA CYS A 358 2.86 12.70 0.02
C CYS A 358 1.80 13.18 1.02
N HIS A 359 0.59 12.67 0.94
CA HIS A 359 -0.54 13.03 1.80
C HIS A 359 -1.56 11.90 1.79
N ASP A 360 -2.53 11.90 2.70
CA ASP A 360 -3.62 10.92 2.69
C ASP A 360 -4.35 10.92 1.35
N HIS A 361 -4.72 9.73 0.87
CA HIS A 361 -5.38 9.59 -0.42
C HIS A 361 -6.68 10.41 -0.46
N LYS A 362 -6.90 11.16 -1.55
CA LYS A 362 -8.00 12.11 -1.64
C LYS A 362 -9.38 11.44 -1.60
N PHE A 363 -9.52 10.32 -2.27
CA PHE A 363 -10.79 9.64 -2.49
C PHE A 363 -10.93 8.39 -1.63
N ASP A 364 -9.94 7.54 -1.65
CA ASP A 364 -9.94 6.27 -0.94
C ASP A 364 -9.47 6.42 0.51
N PRO A 365 -9.92 5.56 1.42
CA PRO A 365 -9.54 5.61 2.83
C PRO A 365 -8.13 5.02 3.05
N ILE A 366 -7.14 5.59 2.40
CA ILE A 366 -5.73 5.15 2.44
C ILE A 366 -4.89 6.28 3.06
N PRO A 367 -4.56 6.21 4.36
CA PRO A 367 -3.68 7.17 5.01
C PRO A 367 -2.24 7.07 4.47
N GLN A 368 -1.53 8.19 4.48
CA GLN A 368 -0.10 8.25 4.16
C GLN A 368 0.71 7.21 4.97
N ALA A 369 0.36 7.05 6.23
CA ALA A 369 1.04 6.08 7.08
C ALA A 369 0.89 4.64 6.62
N ASP A 370 -0.23 4.27 6.01
CA ASP A 370 -0.42 2.92 5.49
C ASP A 370 0.41 2.70 4.22
N TYR A 371 0.63 3.74 3.42
CA TYR A 371 1.60 3.70 2.32
C TYR A 371 3.01 3.34 2.84
N TYR A 372 3.49 4.05 3.86
CA TYR A 372 4.82 3.78 4.42
C TYR A 372 4.90 2.47 5.20
N ARG A 373 3.81 2.00 5.78
CA ARG A 373 3.74 0.66 6.38
C ARG A 373 3.88 -0.44 5.32
N LEU A 374 3.20 -0.28 4.17
CA LEU A 374 3.37 -1.21 3.05
C LEU A 374 4.81 -1.14 2.50
N GLN A 375 5.36 0.07 2.35
CA GLN A 375 6.75 0.25 1.89
C GLN A 375 7.76 -0.41 2.83
N ALA A 376 7.49 -0.44 4.13
CA ALA A 376 8.39 -1.02 5.13
C ALA A 376 8.63 -2.53 4.95
N PHE A 377 7.69 -3.26 4.33
CA PHE A 377 7.91 -4.66 3.97
C PHE A 377 9.06 -4.85 2.99
N PHE A 378 9.32 -3.86 2.14
CA PHE A 378 10.37 -3.89 1.12
C PHE A 378 11.66 -3.19 1.56
N ALA A 379 11.71 -2.64 2.77
CA ALA A 379 12.85 -1.84 3.24
C ALA A 379 14.16 -2.63 3.33
N ALA A 380 14.09 -3.94 3.60
CA ALA A 380 15.24 -4.84 3.65
C ALA A 380 15.51 -5.57 2.33
N THR A 381 14.62 -5.44 1.33
CA THR A 381 14.80 -6.09 0.02
C THR A 381 15.90 -5.38 -0.76
N ASP A 382 16.87 -6.12 -1.26
CA ASP A 382 17.92 -5.60 -2.11
C ASP A 382 17.68 -6.00 -3.57
N ASN A 383 18.05 -5.12 -4.49
CA ASN A 383 17.89 -5.31 -5.92
C ASN A 383 19.24 -5.55 -6.57
N PHE A 384 19.68 -6.80 -6.61
CA PHE A 384 20.96 -7.16 -7.21
C PHE A 384 20.81 -8.30 -8.25
N ASP A 385 21.77 -8.37 -9.14
CA ASP A 385 21.83 -9.44 -10.13
C ASP A 385 22.38 -10.72 -9.50
N TYR A 386 21.56 -11.75 -9.52
CA TYR A 386 21.97 -13.05 -9.02
C TYR A 386 22.85 -13.76 -10.04
N LYS A 387 24.14 -13.95 -9.70
CA LYS A 387 25.15 -14.45 -10.62
C LYS A 387 25.22 -15.99 -10.78
N ASN A 388 24.39 -16.75 -10.05
CA ASN A 388 24.40 -18.19 -10.17
C ASN A 388 23.45 -18.64 -11.30
N PRO A 389 23.98 -19.24 -12.37
CA PRO A 389 23.16 -19.81 -13.43
C PRO A 389 22.39 -21.04 -12.93
N ALA A 390 21.33 -21.43 -13.65
CA ALA A 390 20.66 -22.70 -13.41
C ALA A 390 21.69 -23.85 -13.54
N PRO A 391 21.57 -24.93 -12.74
CA PRO A 391 22.55 -26.03 -12.75
C PRO A 391 22.89 -26.56 -14.17
N LYS A 392 21.87 -26.78 -14.98
CA LYS A 392 22.05 -27.25 -16.38
C LYS A 392 22.76 -26.24 -17.27
N GLU A 393 22.50 -24.93 -17.08
CA GLU A 393 23.21 -23.87 -17.81
C GLU A 393 24.67 -23.82 -17.42
N LYS A 394 24.95 -23.98 -16.11
CA LYS A 394 26.31 -24.02 -15.59
C LYS A 394 27.11 -25.18 -16.20
N GLU A 395 26.53 -26.38 -16.22
CA GLU A 395 27.16 -27.56 -16.85
C GLU A 395 27.43 -27.33 -18.34
N THR A 396 26.43 -26.78 -19.06
CA THR A 396 26.57 -26.50 -20.50
C THR A 396 27.65 -25.44 -20.75
N TYR A 397 27.68 -24.38 -19.95
CA TYR A 397 28.69 -23.33 -20.05
C TYR A 397 30.10 -23.87 -19.74
N GLU A 398 30.27 -24.65 -18.67
CA GLU A 398 31.56 -25.25 -18.30
C GLU A 398 32.09 -26.18 -19.38
N ALA A 399 31.21 -26.99 -19.97
CA ALA A 399 31.58 -27.86 -21.11
C ALA A 399 32.02 -27.05 -22.33
N ALA A 400 31.24 -26.00 -22.69
CA ALA A 400 31.57 -25.10 -23.79
C ALA A 400 32.86 -24.31 -23.53
N LEU A 401 33.07 -23.83 -22.32
CA LEU A 401 34.28 -23.10 -21.91
C LEU A 401 35.52 -24.01 -21.99
N LYS A 402 35.41 -25.26 -21.55
CA LYS A 402 36.50 -26.26 -21.67
C LYS A 402 36.86 -26.49 -23.13
N ALA A 403 35.87 -26.77 -23.98
CA ALA A 403 36.10 -26.98 -25.43
C ALA A 403 36.70 -25.72 -26.09
N HIS A 404 36.30 -24.54 -25.69
CA HIS A 404 36.86 -23.28 -26.18
C HIS A 404 38.31 -23.09 -25.76
N LYS A 405 38.64 -23.32 -24.49
CA LYS A 405 40.04 -23.27 -23.99
C LYS A 405 40.95 -24.29 -24.72
N GLU A 406 40.47 -25.50 -24.95
CA GLU A 406 41.21 -26.50 -25.68
C GLU A 406 41.52 -26.08 -27.15
N ARG A 407 40.57 -25.41 -27.83
CA ARG A 407 40.76 -24.84 -29.17
C ARG A 407 41.71 -23.65 -29.20
N LEU A 408 41.70 -22.81 -28.14
CA LEU A 408 42.58 -21.64 -28.05
C LEU A 408 44.01 -22.00 -27.67
N LYS A 409 44.25 -23.10 -26.97
CA LYS A 409 45.57 -23.48 -26.45
C LYS A 409 46.68 -23.47 -27.51
N PRO A 410 46.53 -24.09 -28.72
CA PRO A 410 47.59 -24.05 -29.72
C PRO A 410 47.92 -22.61 -30.17
N ILE A 411 46.93 -21.73 -30.21
CA ILE A 411 47.09 -20.32 -30.62
C ILE A 411 47.83 -19.55 -29.54
N THR A 412 47.44 -19.71 -28.28
CA THR A 412 48.12 -19.08 -27.14
C THR A 412 49.54 -19.56 -26.95
N ASP A 413 49.80 -20.85 -27.21
CA ASP A 413 51.16 -21.43 -27.17
C ASP A 413 52.04 -20.85 -28.30
N GLN A 414 51.49 -20.62 -29.51
CA GLN A 414 52.20 -19.95 -30.61
C GLN A 414 52.52 -18.49 -30.30
N ILE A 415 51.57 -17.74 -29.74
CA ILE A 415 51.78 -16.34 -29.31
C ILE A 415 52.92 -16.29 -28.28
N ALA A 416 52.85 -17.12 -27.24
CA ALA A 416 53.87 -17.18 -26.21
C ALA A 416 55.27 -17.60 -26.73
N ALA A 417 55.34 -18.34 -27.85
CA ALA A 417 56.59 -18.70 -28.51
C ALA A 417 57.18 -17.54 -29.33
N ILE A 418 56.33 -16.62 -29.82
CA ILE A 418 56.74 -15.43 -30.58
C ILE A 418 57.18 -14.31 -29.66
N GLU A 419 56.56 -14.22 -28.48
CA GLU A 419 56.88 -13.18 -27.45
C GLU A 419 58.15 -13.47 -26.65
N LYS A 420 58.70 -14.66 -26.76
CA LYS A 420 60.03 -15.07 -26.24
C LYS A 420 61.18 -14.74 -27.20
#